data_26b5a703404325fb8e1e4d1f3a0bc13b
#
_entry.id   26b5a703404325fb8e1e4d1f3a0bc13b
#
_cell.length_a   1.000
_cell.length_b   1.000
_cell.length_c   1.000
_cell.angle_alpha   90.00
_cell.angle_beta   90.00
_cell.angle_gamma   90.00
#
_symmetry.space_group_name_H-M   'P 1'
#
loop_
_entity.id
_entity.type
_entity.pdbx_description
1 polymer ?
#
loop_
_entity_poly.entity_id
_entity_poly.type
_entity_poly.pdbx_seq_one_letter_code
_entity_poly.pdbx_strand_id
1 'polypeptide(L)'
;MTTSHQATSIELVTDGLTLEVLTAGAAVRRLVVEDDHSDGVVDVVLGHHDARTYAICGGYLGAVVGRYANRVAGGTFTLDGHEHHLTTNEGANTLHGGADGFDRRRWTVAETGADHVRLRLTSPDGDQGFPGRLEVEVTYRIGPGTVRLDYTATTDRATVVNLTNHAYVNLDGEGSGSVDDHVLRVEADTVAPVGPDLLPTGLAAVTGTPLDWRTPHRIGDVLASDHEQLRFARGLDHHFVVRGSGMRTAAVLTGRSGRTLTVETDQPGVQVYTGGHFDGTIVGLSGRRYGARAGIALETQGFPDAPNRPNLPSTVLRPGEVFRSTTVWRLS
;
A
#
# COMPACT_ATOMS: atom_id res chain seq x y z
N MET A 1 18.86 -27.25 -15.35
CA MET A 1 17.47 -26.96 -15.71
C MET A 1 17.12 -25.63 -15.10
N THR A 2 17.18 -24.57 -15.86
CA THR A 2 16.80 -23.21 -15.42
C THR A 2 15.28 -23.18 -15.39
N THR A 3 14.70 -23.33 -14.19
CA THR A 3 13.28 -23.06 -13.98
C THR A 3 13.01 -21.61 -14.34
N SER A 4 12.22 -21.39 -15.36
CA SER A 4 11.75 -20.11 -15.83
C SER A 4 11.17 -19.33 -14.65
N HIS A 5 11.81 -18.20 -14.30
CA HIS A 5 11.44 -17.29 -13.22
C HIS A 5 10.29 -16.34 -13.64
N GLN A 6 9.38 -16.82 -14.49
CA GLN A 6 8.28 -15.99 -14.96
C GLN A 6 7.23 -15.82 -13.84
N ALA A 7 6.89 -14.57 -13.53
CA ALA A 7 5.74 -14.26 -12.69
C ALA A 7 4.48 -14.86 -13.33
N THR A 8 3.69 -15.58 -12.54
CA THR A 8 2.40 -16.09 -12.99
C THR A 8 1.36 -15.01 -12.74
N SER A 9 0.54 -14.72 -13.74
CA SER A 9 -0.64 -13.85 -13.64
C SER A 9 -1.86 -14.70 -13.33
N ILE A 10 -2.68 -14.24 -12.41
CA ILE A 10 -3.99 -14.78 -12.06
C ILE A 10 -5.01 -13.70 -12.31
N GLU A 11 -5.99 -14.00 -13.14
CA GLU A 11 -7.10 -13.11 -13.45
C GLU A 11 -8.35 -13.59 -12.75
N LEU A 12 -9.02 -12.68 -12.05
CA LEU A 12 -10.32 -12.87 -11.44
C LEU A 12 -11.30 -11.93 -12.15
N VAL A 13 -12.46 -12.45 -12.55
CA VAL A 13 -13.46 -11.69 -13.31
C VAL A 13 -14.82 -11.82 -12.63
N THR A 14 -15.50 -10.71 -12.47
CA THR A 14 -16.91 -10.63 -12.07
C THR A 14 -17.60 -9.60 -12.94
N ASP A 15 -18.93 -9.45 -12.78
CA ASP A 15 -19.69 -8.44 -13.50
C ASP A 15 -19.15 -7.03 -13.23
N GLY A 16 -18.73 -6.34 -14.27
CA GLY A 16 -18.19 -5.00 -14.25
C GLY A 16 -16.78 -4.83 -13.66
N LEU A 17 -16.07 -5.92 -13.25
CA LEU A 17 -14.74 -5.79 -12.65
C LEU A 17 -13.82 -6.97 -13.01
N THR A 18 -12.57 -6.63 -13.40
CA THR A 18 -11.48 -7.58 -13.59
C THR A 18 -10.28 -7.19 -12.72
N LEU A 19 -9.76 -8.15 -11.96
CA LEU A 19 -8.56 -8.00 -11.15
C LEU A 19 -7.47 -8.95 -11.65
N GLU A 20 -6.30 -8.40 -12.01
CA GLU A 20 -5.11 -9.18 -12.32
C GLU A 20 -4.11 -9.12 -11.15
N VAL A 21 -3.77 -10.29 -10.60
CA VAL A 21 -2.79 -10.43 -9.51
C VAL A 21 -1.59 -11.24 -10.00
N LEU A 22 -0.39 -10.76 -9.70
CA LEU A 22 0.86 -11.46 -10.02
C LEU A 22 1.37 -12.25 -8.82
N THR A 23 2.04 -13.37 -9.08
CA THR A 23 2.81 -14.07 -8.03
C THR A 23 4.08 -13.31 -7.61
N ALA A 24 4.60 -12.39 -8.42
CA ALA A 24 5.66 -11.47 -8.03
C ALA A 24 5.06 -10.38 -7.12
N GLY A 25 5.52 -10.30 -5.88
CA GLY A 25 5.04 -9.33 -4.90
C GLY A 25 3.59 -9.52 -4.47
N ALA A 26 2.90 -10.60 -4.88
CA ALA A 26 1.44 -10.71 -4.81
C ALA A 26 0.74 -9.44 -5.34
N ALA A 27 1.30 -8.84 -6.39
CA ALA A 27 0.96 -7.49 -6.82
C ALA A 27 -0.35 -7.45 -7.61
N VAL A 28 -1.21 -6.48 -7.26
CA VAL A 28 -2.31 -6.04 -8.13
C VAL A 28 -1.70 -5.32 -9.32
N ARG A 29 -1.75 -5.95 -10.49
CA ARG A 29 -1.21 -5.37 -11.72
C ARG A 29 -2.23 -4.57 -12.48
N ARG A 30 -3.48 -5.02 -12.48
CA ARG A 30 -4.61 -4.38 -13.16
C ARG A 30 -5.84 -4.45 -12.29
N LEU A 31 -6.60 -3.39 -12.32
CA LEU A 31 -7.96 -3.32 -11.79
C LEU A 31 -8.79 -2.61 -12.84
N VAL A 32 -9.48 -3.41 -13.65
CA VAL A 32 -10.27 -2.93 -14.77
C VAL A 32 -11.73 -2.86 -14.35
N VAL A 33 -12.35 -1.72 -14.59
CA VAL A 33 -13.77 -1.47 -14.30
C VAL A 33 -14.49 -1.02 -15.57
N GLU A 34 -15.79 -1.24 -15.65
CA GLU A 34 -16.61 -0.69 -16.70
C GLU A 34 -16.57 0.84 -16.66
N ASP A 35 -16.64 1.47 -17.81
CA ASP A 35 -16.71 2.91 -17.94
C ASP A 35 -18.17 3.33 -18.20
N ASP A 36 -18.82 3.88 -17.20
CA ASP A 36 -20.23 4.33 -17.27
C ASP A 36 -20.47 5.43 -18.32
N HIS A 37 -19.38 6.03 -18.86
CA HIS A 37 -19.44 7.12 -19.83
C HIS A 37 -19.11 6.69 -21.27
N SER A 38 -18.70 5.42 -21.46
CA SER A 38 -18.43 4.84 -22.77
C SER A 38 -18.69 3.33 -22.72
N ASP A 39 -18.90 2.69 -23.89
CA ASP A 39 -19.02 1.23 -24.01
C ASP A 39 -17.67 0.51 -23.77
N GLY A 40 -16.78 1.09 -22.96
CA GLY A 40 -15.43 0.64 -22.74
C GLY A 40 -15.15 0.20 -21.31
N VAL A 41 -13.87 -0.06 -21.06
CA VAL A 41 -13.35 -0.39 -19.73
C VAL A 41 -12.15 0.50 -19.41
N VAL A 42 -11.94 0.75 -18.12
CA VAL A 42 -10.84 1.58 -17.62
C VAL A 42 -10.02 0.80 -16.61
N ASP A 43 -8.69 0.74 -16.81
CA ASP A 43 -7.77 0.25 -15.80
C ASP A 43 -7.45 1.38 -14.83
N VAL A 44 -7.82 1.23 -13.57
CA VAL A 44 -7.73 2.30 -12.56
C VAL A 44 -6.53 2.19 -11.65
N VAL A 45 -5.60 1.24 -11.90
CA VAL A 45 -4.36 1.11 -11.14
C VAL A 45 -3.14 1.22 -12.04
N LEU A 46 -2.06 1.79 -11.49
CA LEU A 46 -0.78 1.85 -12.19
C LEU A 46 -0.09 0.48 -12.12
N GLY A 47 0.46 0.05 -13.24
CA GLY A 47 1.23 -1.21 -13.34
C GLY A 47 2.38 -1.09 -14.32
N HIS A 48 3.39 -1.95 -14.19
CA HIS A 48 4.45 -2.04 -15.19
C HIS A 48 3.95 -2.67 -16.48
N HIS A 49 4.40 -2.12 -17.61
CA HIS A 49 4.11 -2.67 -18.94
C HIS A 49 4.53 -4.14 -19.04
N ASP A 50 5.71 -4.49 -18.54
CA ASP A 50 6.21 -5.87 -18.50
C ASP A 50 6.10 -6.44 -17.08
N ALA A 51 5.33 -7.54 -16.93
CA ALA A 51 5.18 -8.23 -15.64
C ALA A 51 6.51 -8.73 -15.04
N ARG A 52 7.54 -8.94 -15.86
CA ARG A 52 8.88 -9.35 -15.39
C ARG A 52 9.57 -8.27 -14.57
N THR A 53 9.20 -7.02 -14.74
CA THR A 53 9.80 -5.89 -14.03
C THR A 53 9.42 -5.82 -12.57
N TYR A 54 8.30 -6.42 -12.14
CA TYR A 54 7.85 -6.38 -10.75
C TYR A 54 8.87 -6.93 -9.74
N ALA A 55 9.67 -7.91 -10.13
CA ALA A 55 10.69 -8.49 -9.25
C ALA A 55 12.01 -7.68 -9.20
N ILE A 56 12.21 -6.73 -10.13
CA ILE A 56 13.50 -6.04 -10.31
C ILE A 56 13.42 -4.51 -10.30
N CYS A 57 12.28 -3.93 -10.67
CA CYS A 57 12.07 -2.49 -10.65
C CYS A 57 11.43 -2.06 -9.33
N GLY A 58 11.92 -0.98 -8.75
CA GLY A 58 11.31 -0.37 -7.58
C GLY A 58 9.96 0.26 -7.87
N GLY A 59 9.39 0.97 -6.88
CA GLY A 59 8.13 1.69 -6.99
C GLY A 59 6.95 0.99 -6.33
N TYR A 60 7.10 -0.26 -5.92
CA TYR A 60 6.11 -1.04 -5.16
C TYR A 60 4.72 -1.18 -5.83
N LEU A 61 4.62 -0.91 -7.14
CA LEU A 61 3.35 -0.85 -7.88
C LEU A 61 2.45 -2.07 -7.58
N GLY A 62 1.36 -1.85 -6.86
CA GLY A 62 0.37 -2.86 -6.51
C GLY A 62 0.83 -3.97 -5.58
N ALA A 63 2.10 -3.98 -5.15
CA ALA A 63 2.66 -5.07 -4.38
C ALA A 63 2.15 -5.14 -2.94
N VAL A 64 2.15 -6.36 -2.38
CA VAL A 64 2.08 -6.54 -0.93
C VAL A 64 3.40 -6.15 -0.31
N VAL A 65 3.35 -5.22 0.62
CA VAL A 65 4.49 -4.67 1.34
C VAL A 65 4.61 -5.34 2.71
N GLY A 66 5.81 -5.75 3.07
CA GLY A 66 6.18 -6.41 4.32
C GLY A 66 7.66 -6.82 4.31
N ARG A 67 8.19 -7.35 5.44
CA ARG A 67 7.51 -7.74 6.68
C ARG A 67 6.93 -6.54 7.46
N TYR A 68 7.52 -5.35 7.28
CA TYR A 68 7.07 -4.14 7.94
C TYR A 68 6.83 -3.04 6.90
N ALA A 69 5.57 -2.69 6.68
CA ALA A 69 5.16 -1.60 5.80
C ALA A 69 5.60 -0.25 6.39
N ASN A 70 6.02 0.66 5.52
CA ASN A 70 6.56 1.96 5.84
C ASN A 70 7.94 1.86 6.56
N ARG A 71 8.38 2.94 7.23
CA ARG A 71 9.74 3.12 7.74
C ARG A 71 9.94 2.54 9.14
N VAL A 72 11.16 2.01 9.37
CA VAL A 72 11.74 1.74 10.69
C VAL A 72 13.01 2.57 10.80
N ALA A 73 13.02 3.50 11.76
CA ALA A 73 14.09 4.48 11.96
C ALA A 73 15.42 3.79 12.27
N GLY A 74 16.49 4.25 11.62
CA GLY A 74 17.84 3.73 11.81
C GLY A 74 18.02 2.27 11.42
N GLY A 75 17.00 1.63 10.80
CA GLY A 75 17.02 0.20 10.50
C GLY A 75 17.13 -0.66 11.75
N THR A 76 16.66 -0.20 12.91
CA THR A 76 16.80 -0.92 14.19
C THR A 76 15.52 -0.85 15.02
N PHE A 77 15.30 -1.86 15.86
CA PHE A 77 14.30 -1.83 16.93
C PHE A 77 14.68 -2.79 18.05
N THR A 78 14.14 -2.53 19.25
CA THR A 78 14.32 -3.44 20.39
C THR A 78 13.05 -4.24 20.64
N LEU A 79 13.20 -5.56 20.74
CA LEU A 79 12.13 -6.48 21.09
C LEU A 79 12.60 -7.44 22.20
N ASP A 80 11.83 -7.51 23.29
CA ASP A 80 12.13 -8.35 24.45
C ASP A 80 13.57 -8.19 24.98
N GLY A 81 14.08 -6.93 24.96
CA GLY A 81 15.41 -6.58 25.43
C GLY A 81 16.57 -6.87 24.44
N HIS A 82 16.27 -7.37 23.26
CA HIS A 82 17.24 -7.61 22.19
C HIS A 82 17.09 -6.57 21.09
N GLU A 83 18.21 -5.96 20.70
CA GLU A 83 18.27 -5.08 19.54
C GLU A 83 18.37 -5.89 18.25
N HIS A 84 17.56 -5.56 17.27
CA HIS A 84 17.53 -6.14 15.93
C HIS A 84 17.95 -5.10 14.91
N HIS A 85 18.85 -5.50 14.00
CA HIS A 85 19.35 -4.66 12.91
C HIS A 85 18.76 -5.14 11.59
N LEU A 86 18.01 -4.28 10.92
CA LEU A 86 17.36 -4.54 9.65
C LEU A 86 18.25 -4.08 8.49
N THR A 87 18.05 -4.68 7.33
CA THR A 87 18.66 -4.20 6.09
C THR A 87 18.12 -2.80 5.75
N THR A 88 18.99 -1.81 5.69
CA THR A 88 18.63 -0.45 5.29
C THR A 88 18.58 -0.34 3.77
N ASN A 89 17.56 0.32 3.22
CA ASN A 89 17.35 0.51 1.80
C ASN A 89 16.89 1.94 1.44
N GLU A 90 16.74 2.80 2.45
CA GLU A 90 16.42 4.22 2.27
C GLU A 90 17.30 5.06 3.22
N GLY A 91 18.52 5.40 2.78
CA GLY A 91 19.52 6.05 3.63
C GLY A 91 19.85 5.19 4.84
N ALA A 92 19.65 5.72 6.07
CA ALA A 92 19.83 4.99 7.31
C ALA A 92 18.61 4.15 7.71
N ASN A 93 17.47 4.29 7.04
CA ASN A 93 16.22 3.66 7.44
C ASN A 93 15.95 2.38 6.68
N THR A 94 15.11 1.51 7.25
CA THR A 94 14.48 0.42 6.53
C THR A 94 13.11 0.88 6.06
N LEU A 95 12.86 0.77 4.75
CA LEU A 95 11.57 1.05 4.14
C LEU A 95 10.98 -0.25 3.59
N HIS A 96 9.69 -0.49 3.86
CA HIS A 96 8.89 -1.56 3.28
C HIS A 96 9.49 -2.96 3.40
N GLY A 97 10.13 -3.26 4.53
CA GLY A 97 10.69 -4.59 4.82
C GLY A 97 12.13 -4.79 4.35
N GLY A 98 12.80 -3.75 3.81
CA GLY A 98 14.21 -3.79 3.46
C GLY A 98 14.48 -4.01 1.97
N ALA A 99 15.75 -4.27 1.63
CA ALA A 99 16.23 -4.31 0.24
C ALA A 99 15.62 -5.45 -0.60
N ASP A 100 15.21 -6.54 0.05
CA ASP A 100 14.53 -7.68 -0.57
C ASP A 100 13.23 -7.98 0.19
N GLY A 101 12.32 -6.99 0.20
CA GLY A 101 11.02 -7.04 0.84
C GLY A 101 10.02 -7.96 0.11
N PHE A 102 8.81 -8.05 0.62
CA PHE A 102 7.77 -8.94 0.09
C PHE A 102 7.32 -8.57 -1.33
N ASP A 103 7.48 -7.32 -1.71
CA ASP A 103 7.24 -6.78 -3.05
C ASP A 103 8.12 -7.41 -4.14
N ARG A 104 9.31 -7.86 -3.78
CA ARG A 104 10.27 -8.51 -4.70
C ARG A 104 10.20 -10.03 -4.70
N ARG A 105 9.49 -10.61 -3.74
CA ARG A 105 9.43 -12.06 -3.56
C ARG A 105 8.40 -12.70 -4.48
N ARG A 106 8.66 -13.93 -4.83
CA ARG A 106 7.68 -14.78 -5.50
C ARG A 106 6.79 -15.46 -4.46
N TRP A 107 5.51 -15.13 -4.49
CA TRP A 107 4.48 -15.78 -3.70
C TRP A 107 3.99 -17.06 -4.38
N THR A 108 3.59 -18.03 -3.58
CA THR A 108 3.04 -19.31 -4.05
C THR A 108 1.52 -19.21 -4.02
N VAL A 109 0.88 -19.62 -5.11
CA VAL A 109 -0.59 -19.75 -5.13
C VAL A 109 -0.97 -20.92 -4.23
N ALA A 110 -1.68 -20.65 -3.13
CA ALA A 110 -2.16 -21.62 -2.18
C ALA A 110 -3.56 -22.13 -2.54
N GLU A 111 -4.39 -21.25 -3.12
CA GLU A 111 -5.75 -21.58 -3.52
C GLU A 111 -6.22 -20.63 -4.62
N THR A 112 -7.04 -21.11 -5.54
CA THR A 112 -7.72 -20.30 -6.55
C THR A 112 -9.16 -20.75 -6.65
N GLY A 113 -10.10 -19.82 -6.56
CA GLY A 113 -11.52 -20.02 -6.80
C GLY A 113 -12.02 -19.15 -7.96
N ALA A 114 -13.32 -19.17 -8.19
CA ALA A 114 -13.92 -18.34 -9.23
C ALA A 114 -13.87 -16.83 -8.90
N ASP A 115 -13.89 -16.50 -7.62
CA ASP A 115 -13.95 -15.13 -7.09
C ASP A 115 -12.74 -14.74 -6.26
N HIS A 116 -11.76 -15.62 -6.08
CA HIS A 116 -10.62 -15.34 -5.19
C HIS A 116 -9.34 -16.07 -5.58
N VAL A 117 -8.22 -15.50 -5.13
CA VAL A 117 -6.91 -16.15 -5.09
C VAL A 117 -6.28 -15.92 -3.73
N ARG A 118 -5.71 -16.98 -3.15
CA ARG A 118 -4.89 -16.94 -1.94
C ARG A 118 -3.44 -17.23 -2.28
N LEU A 119 -2.58 -16.29 -1.91
CA LEU A 119 -1.14 -16.36 -2.12
C LEU A 119 -0.44 -16.48 -0.77
N ARG A 120 0.65 -17.25 -0.71
CA ARG A 120 1.43 -17.51 0.50
C ARG A 120 2.90 -17.20 0.29
N LEU A 121 3.53 -16.66 1.33
CA LEU A 121 4.97 -16.42 1.42
C LEU A 121 5.50 -16.90 2.78
N THR A 122 6.65 -17.55 2.79
CA THR A 122 7.45 -17.81 3.99
C THR A 122 8.62 -16.84 4.01
N SER A 123 8.74 -16.06 5.09
CA SER A 123 9.90 -15.21 5.37
C SER A 123 10.70 -15.88 6.51
N PRO A 124 11.93 -16.39 6.25
CA PRO A 124 12.68 -17.15 7.24
C PRO A 124 13.13 -16.30 8.43
N ASP A 125 13.55 -16.94 9.52
CA ASP A 125 14.20 -16.25 10.63
C ASP A 125 15.45 -15.51 10.15
N GLY A 126 15.58 -14.23 10.55
CA GLY A 126 16.68 -13.34 10.13
C GLY A 126 16.50 -12.73 8.74
N ASP A 127 15.38 -12.97 8.06
CA ASP A 127 15.08 -12.37 6.76
C ASP A 127 15.07 -10.83 6.89
N GLN A 128 15.92 -10.13 6.12
CA GLN A 128 16.18 -8.69 6.20
C GLN A 128 16.51 -8.18 7.62
N GLY A 129 16.95 -9.09 8.53
CA GLY A 129 17.24 -8.82 9.94
C GLY A 129 16.05 -9.00 10.89
N PHE A 130 14.87 -9.29 10.40
CA PHE A 130 13.69 -9.53 11.25
C PHE A 130 13.77 -10.88 11.95
N PRO A 131 13.49 -10.96 13.29
CA PRO A 131 13.49 -12.21 14.03
C PRO A 131 12.27 -13.08 13.71
N GLY A 132 12.43 -14.39 13.85
CA GLY A 132 11.39 -15.40 13.69
C GLY A 132 11.03 -15.69 12.23
N ARG A 133 10.65 -16.96 12.00
CA ARG A 133 10.06 -17.36 10.73
C ARG A 133 8.61 -16.92 10.69
N LEU A 134 8.23 -16.21 9.63
CA LEU A 134 6.89 -15.69 9.42
C LEU A 134 6.23 -16.42 8.23
N GLU A 135 5.06 -17.00 8.46
CA GLU A 135 4.17 -17.48 7.41
C GLU A 135 3.12 -16.41 7.14
N VAL A 136 3.02 -15.96 5.89
CA VAL A 136 2.11 -14.90 5.47
C VAL A 136 1.18 -15.40 4.38
N GLU A 137 -0.09 -15.07 4.49
CA GLU A 137 -1.05 -15.25 3.40
C GLU A 137 -1.76 -13.93 3.09
N VAL A 138 -2.04 -13.71 1.81
CA VAL A 138 -2.96 -12.68 1.33
C VAL A 138 -4.02 -13.34 0.47
N THR A 139 -5.29 -13.01 0.72
CA THR A 139 -6.41 -13.43 -0.12
C THR A 139 -7.02 -12.21 -0.79
N TYR A 140 -7.01 -12.21 -2.11
CA TYR A 140 -7.79 -11.28 -2.91
C TYR A 140 -9.12 -11.93 -3.26
N ARG A 141 -10.21 -11.25 -2.96
CA ARG A 141 -11.57 -11.68 -3.33
C ARG A 141 -12.28 -10.54 -4.05
N ILE A 142 -12.94 -10.86 -5.14
CA ILE A 142 -13.73 -9.90 -5.90
C ILE A 142 -15.22 -10.17 -5.79
N GLY A 143 -16.01 -9.11 -5.94
CA GLY A 143 -17.46 -9.14 -6.07
C GLY A 143 -17.91 -7.93 -6.88
N PRO A 144 -19.21 -7.75 -7.16
CA PRO A 144 -19.69 -6.60 -7.91
C PRO A 144 -19.18 -5.28 -7.29
N GLY A 145 -18.38 -4.53 -8.06
CA GLY A 145 -17.77 -3.27 -7.64
C GLY A 145 -16.85 -3.37 -6.42
N THR A 146 -16.39 -4.57 -6.01
CA THR A 146 -15.59 -4.71 -4.78
C THR A 146 -14.36 -5.58 -4.97
N VAL A 147 -13.25 -5.16 -4.33
CA VAL A 147 -12.05 -5.98 -4.11
C VAL A 147 -11.79 -6.02 -2.61
N ARG A 148 -11.71 -7.22 -2.04
CA ARG A 148 -11.37 -7.45 -0.63
C ARG A 148 -9.99 -8.08 -0.53
N LEU A 149 -9.16 -7.54 0.35
CA LEU A 149 -7.83 -8.01 0.68
C LEU A 149 -7.82 -8.45 2.14
N ASP A 150 -7.63 -9.74 2.39
CA ASP A 150 -7.48 -10.31 3.73
C ASP A 150 -6.05 -10.79 3.92
N TYR A 151 -5.40 -10.31 4.98
CA TYR A 151 -4.05 -10.74 5.37
C TYR A 151 -4.10 -11.59 6.62
N THR A 152 -3.27 -12.64 6.64
CA THR A 152 -2.99 -13.39 7.87
C THR A 152 -1.50 -13.63 7.98
N ALA A 153 -0.98 -13.63 9.21
CA ALA A 153 0.39 -14.08 9.46
C ALA A 153 0.52 -14.78 10.80
N THR A 154 1.45 -15.77 10.87
CA THR A 154 1.85 -16.47 12.09
C THR A 154 3.37 -16.56 12.17
N THR A 155 3.90 -16.69 13.38
CA THR A 155 5.33 -16.72 13.62
C THR A 155 5.70 -17.82 14.63
N ASP A 156 6.95 -18.32 14.56
CA ASP A 156 7.53 -19.25 15.52
C ASP A 156 8.32 -18.54 16.65
N ARG A 157 8.60 -17.24 16.49
CA ARG A 157 9.27 -16.39 17.49
C ARG A 157 8.70 -14.97 17.44
N ALA A 158 8.74 -14.23 18.57
CA ALA A 158 8.31 -12.84 18.60
C ALA A 158 8.98 -12.01 17.47
N THR A 159 8.18 -11.27 16.75
CA THR A 159 8.61 -10.41 15.64
C THR A 159 7.69 -9.20 15.51
N VAL A 160 7.98 -8.29 14.58
CA VAL A 160 7.10 -7.17 14.23
C VAL A 160 6.50 -7.39 12.85
N VAL A 161 5.21 -7.07 12.70
CA VAL A 161 4.47 -7.26 11.45
C VAL A 161 3.62 -6.04 11.15
N ASN A 162 3.73 -5.53 9.93
CA ASN A 162 2.86 -4.51 9.37
C ASN A 162 2.74 -4.77 7.87
N LEU A 163 1.54 -5.09 7.40
CA LEU A 163 1.29 -5.50 6.01
C LEU A 163 0.31 -4.53 5.34
N THR A 164 0.55 -4.22 4.07
CA THR A 164 -0.35 -3.41 3.26
C THR A 164 -0.23 -3.78 1.78
N ASN A 165 -1.13 -3.24 0.94
CA ASN A 165 -0.99 -3.24 -0.52
C ASN A 165 -0.67 -1.82 -1.00
N HIS A 166 0.30 -1.72 -1.91
CA HIS A 166 0.79 -0.44 -2.44
C HIS A 166 0.27 -0.16 -3.86
N ALA A 167 -1.02 -0.41 -4.10
CA ALA A 167 -1.64 -0.04 -5.36
C ALA A 167 -1.71 1.49 -5.49
N TYR A 168 -1.26 2.00 -6.63
CA TYR A 168 -1.46 3.39 -7.00
C TYR A 168 -2.70 3.50 -7.86
N VAL A 169 -3.68 4.26 -7.42
CA VAL A 169 -4.96 4.43 -8.08
C VAL A 169 -4.99 5.74 -8.88
N ASN A 170 -5.53 5.67 -10.10
CA ASN A 170 -5.94 6.81 -10.88
C ASN A 170 -7.31 6.49 -11.50
N LEU A 171 -8.37 7.07 -10.94
CA LEU A 171 -9.75 6.76 -11.32
C LEU A 171 -10.14 7.30 -12.70
N ASP A 172 -9.33 8.19 -13.27
CA ASP A 172 -9.48 8.65 -14.66
C ASP A 172 -8.80 7.71 -15.66
N GLY A 173 -8.17 6.64 -15.16
CA GLY A 173 -7.50 5.60 -15.93
C GLY A 173 -5.98 5.64 -15.83
N GLU A 174 -5.37 4.45 -15.97
CA GLU A 174 -3.93 4.26 -16.06
C GLU A 174 -3.38 5.07 -17.24
N GLY A 175 -2.35 5.86 -17.00
CA GLY A 175 -1.75 6.72 -18.03
C GLY A 175 -2.55 7.97 -18.40
N SER A 176 -3.64 8.30 -17.69
CA SER A 176 -4.42 9.54 -17.91
C SER A 176 -3.69 10.82 -17.47
N GLY A 177 -2.58 10.69 -16.74
CA GLY A 177 -1.77 11.79 -16.21
C GLY A 177 -1.83 11.89 -14.70
N SER A 178 -1.86 13.11 -14.16
CA SER A 178 -1.83 13.39 -12.73
C SER A 178 -3.19 13.17 -12.06
N VAL A 179 -3.18 12.77 -10.77
CA VAL A 179 -4.37 12.74 -9.90
C VAL A 179 -4.70 14.08 -9.27
N ASP A 180 -4.11 15.17 -9.75
CA ASP A 180 -4.33 16.52 -9.20
C ASP A 180 -5.80 16.96 -9.26
N ASP A 181 -6.56 16.48 -10.23
CA ASP A 181 -7.99 16.77 -10.39
C ASP A 181 -8.90 15.85 -9.57
N HIS A 182 -8.37 14.81 -8.96
CA HIS A 182 -9.15 13.96 -8.07
C HIS A 182 -9.49 14.69 -6.79
N VAL A 183 -10.63 14.32 -6.21
CA VAL A 183 -11.09 14.81 -4.92
C VAL A 183 -10.88 13.74 -3.86
N LEU A 184 -10.17 14.08 -2.80
CA LEU A 184 -9.86 13.17 -1.69
C LEU A 184 -10.59 13.61 -0.43
N ARG A 185 -11.10 12.63 0.34
CA ARG A 185 -11.54 12.76 1.74
C ARG A 185 -10.92 11.65 2.56
N VAL A 186 -10.43 11.97 3.78
CA VAL A 186 -9.85 11.01 4.72
C VAL A 186 -10.57 11.10 6.06
N GLU A 187 -11.00 9.98 6.61
CA GLU A 187 -11.74 9.88 7.87
C GLU A 187 -10.80 9.91 9.10
N ALA A 188 -10.06 11.00 9.25
CA ALA A 188 -9.05 11.15 10.30
C ALA A 188 -9.04 12.57 10.89
N ASP A 189 -8.98 12.65 12.23
CA ASP A 189 -8.76 13.91 12.97
C ASP A 189 -7.30 14.13 13.34
N THR A 190 -6.49 13.10 13.17
CA THR A 190 -5.07 13.05 13.57
C THR A 190 -4.22 12.49 12.44
N VAL A 191 -3.04 13.06 12.28
CA VAL A 191 -2.03 12.65 11.30
C VAL A 191 -0.69 12.51 12.00
N ALA A 192 0.21 11.72 11.44
CA ALA A 192 1.62 11.69 11.82
C ALA A 192 2.39 12.67 10.90
N PRO A 193 2.75 13.88 11.37
CA PRO A 193 3.66 14.76 10.64
C PRO A 193 5.03 14.12 10.49
N VAL A 194 5.72 14.45 9.41
CA VAL A 194 7.03 13.86 9.10
C VAL A 194 8.15 14.89 9.17
N GLY A 195 9.37 14.41 9.46
CA GLY A 195 10.60 15.18 9.28
C GLY A 195 11.09 15.17 7.82
N PRO A 196 12.22 15.82 7.54
CA PRO A 196 12.85 15.82 6.21
C PRO A 196 13.24 14.42 5.72
N ASP A 197 13.41 13.47 6.63
CA ASP A 197 13.71 12.05 6.41
C ASP A 197 12.44 11.18 6.28
N LEU A 198 11.28 11.81 6.26
CA LEU A 198 9.96 11.18 6.19
C LEU A 198 9.64 10.23 7.36
N LEU A 199 10.39 10.31 8.45
CA LEU A 199 10.05 9.64 9.69
C LEU A 199 8.97 10.41 10.46
N PRO A 200 8.02 9.74 11.14
CA PRO A 200 7.00 10.41 11.92
C PRO A 200 7.63 11.14 13.11
N THR A 201 7.24 12.40 13.32
CA THR A 201 7.72 13.23 14.44
C THR A 201 6.78 13.17 15.66
N GLY A 202 5.63 12.53 15.52
CA GLY A 202 4.61 12.40 16.56
C GLY A 202 3.22 12.26 15.95
N LEU A 203 2.19 12.59 16.72
CA LEU A 203 0.81 12.71 16.26
C LEU A 203 0.31 14.13 16.47
N ALA A 204 -0.39 14.69 15.49
CA ALA A 204 -0.93 16.04 15.55
C ALA A 204 -2.35 16.10 14.97
N ALA A 205 -3.16 17.07 15.43
CA ALA A 205 -4.46 17.34 14.86
C ALA A 205 -4.32 17.87 13.43
N VAL A 206 -5.19 17.42 12.52
CA VAL A 206 -5.22 17.90 11.12
C VAL A 206 -5.77 19.33 11.00
N THR A 207 -6.57 19.77 11.97
CA THR A 207 -7.31 21.05 11.96
C THR A 207 -6.40 22.25 11.72
N GLY A 208 -6.74 23.05 10.73
CA GLY A 208 -6.02 24.30 10.39
C GLY A 208 -4.71 24.08 9.63
N THR A 209 -4.48 22.85 9.12
CA THR A 209 -3.32 22.51 8.30
C THR A 209 -3.76 22.06 6.90
N PRO A 210 -2.87 22.04 5.91
CA PRO A 210 -3.18 21.45 4.59
C PRO A 210 -3.32 19.91 4.63
N LEU A 211 -3.13 19.29 5.80
CA LEU A 211 -3.39 17.87 6.02
C LEU A 211 -4.83 17.62 6.53
N ASP A 212 -5.70 18.62 6.56
CA ASP A 212 -7.11 18.47 6.92
C ASP A 212 -7.94 18.03 5.71
N TRP A 213 -8.09 16.72 5.57
CA TRP A 213 -8.86 16.08 4.51
C TRP A 213 -10.22 15.54 4.98
N ARG A 214 -10.73 16.00 6.12
CA ARG A 214 -12.03 15.57 6.67
C ARG A 214 -13.21 15.97 5.78
N THR A 215 -13.05 17.03 5.00
CA THR A 215 -13.97 17.42 3.93
C THR A 215 -13.32 17.13 2.58
N PRO A 216 -14.11 16.87 1.52
CA PRO A 216 -13.56 16.63 0.19
C PRO A 216 -12.80 17.83 -0.34
N HIS A 217 -11.56 17.61 -0.78
CA HIS A 217 -10.72 18.63 -1.41
C HIS A 217 -10.09 18.08 -2.69
N ARG A 218 -9.95 18.94 -3.70
CA ARG A 218 -9.19 18.63 -4.91
C ARG A 218 -7.70 18.56 -4.55
N ILE A 219 -7.05 17.45 -4.93
CA ILE A 219 -5.67 17.13 -4.54
C ILE A 219 -4.72 18.26 -4.96
N GLY A 220 -4.78 18.68 -6.24
CA GLY A 220 -3.90 19.70 -6.78
C GLY A 220 -3.98 21.06 -6.06
N ASP A 221 -5.19 21.45 -5.62
CA ASP A 221 -5.39 22.72 -4.93
C ASP A 221 -4.70 22.75 -3.57
N VAL A 222 -4.76 21.64 -2.83
CA VAL A 222 -4.08 21.50 -1.53
C VAL A 222 -2.57 21.41 -1.71
N LEU A 223 -2.11 20.63 -2.70
CA LEU A 223 -0.68 20.44 -2.95
C LEU A 223 0.02 21.69 -3.51
N ALA A 224 -0.74 22.68 -3.98
CA ALA A 224 -0.21 24.00 -4.36
C ALA A 224 0.18 24.87 -3.15
N SER A 225 -0.20 24.48 -1.93
CA SER A 225 0.16 25.19 -0.70
C SER A 225 1.65 25.10 -0.40
N ASP A 226 2.27 26.24 -0.05
CA ASP A 226 3.65 26.29 0.43
C ASP A 226 3.72 25.92 1.94
N HIS A 227 3.62 24.63 2.23
CA HIS A 227 3.68 24.11 3.58
C HIS A 227 4.83 23.10 3.71
N GLU A 228 5.57 23.11 4.84
CA GLU A 228 6.76 22.27 5.04
C GLU A 228 6.46 20.77 4.87
N GLN A 229 5.32 20.28 5.38
CA GLN A 229 4.94 18.87 5.27
C GLN A 229 4.77 18.44 3.81
N LEU A 230 4.18 19.29 2.98
CA LEU A 230 4.02 19.01 1.55
C LEU A 230 5.35 19.11 0.78
N ARG A 231 6.28 19.99 1.24
CA ARG A 231 7.63 20.08 0.66
C ARG A 231 8.46 18.84 0.99
N PHE A 232 8.46 18.38 2.26
CA PHE A 232 9.20 17.17 2.67
C PHE A 232 8.73 15.96 1.87
N ALA A 233 7.42 15.78 1.75
CA ALA A 233 6.80 14.64 1.09
C ALA A 233 6.70 14.76 -0.45
N ARG A 234 7.04 15.92 -1.04
CA ARG A 234 6.80 16.23 -2.46
C ARG A 234 5.33 16.00 -2.86
N GLY A 235 4.41 16.37 -1.96
CA GLY A 235 2.99 16.10 -2.03
C GLY A 235 2.47 15.56 -0.71
N LEU A 236 1.62 14.54 -0.72
CA LEU A 236 1.28 13.75 0.46
C LEU A 236 2.19 12.50 0.53
N ASP A 237 2.68 12.21 1.72
CA ASP A 237 3.26 10.93 2.15
C ASP A 237 3.12 10.83 3.67
N HIS A 238 1.87 10.77 4.13
CA HIS A 238 1.52 10.91 5.54
C HIS A 238 0.61 9.80 6.02
N HIS A 239 0.82 9.37 7.27
CA HIS A 239 -0.02 8.40 7.94
C HIS A 239 -1.13 9.08 8.72
N PHE A 240 -2.38 8.83 8.34
CA PHE A 240 -3.58 9.34 8.96
C PHE A 240 -4.17 8.31 9.91
N VAL A 241 -4.53 8.72 11.12
CA VAL A 241 -5.16 7.86 12.13
C VAL A 241 -6.66 7.80 11.85
N VAL A 242 -7.12 6.64 11.35
CA VAL A 242 -8.53 6.46 10.96
C VAL A 242 -9.43 6.42 12.18
N ARG A 243 -10.49 7.24 12.18
CA ARG A 243 -11.46 7.33 13.28
C ARG A 243 -12.20 6.01 13.52
N GLY A 244 -12.46 5.69 14.79
CA GLY A 244 -13.23 4.51 15.19
C GLY A 244 -12.40 3.22 15.20
N SER A 245 -13.11 2.09 15.22
CA SER A 245 -12.53 0.73 15.28
C SER A 245 -13.37 -0.26 14.46
N GLY A 246 -12.81 -1.44 14.18
CA GLY A 246 -13.43 -2.42 13.29
C GLY A 246 -13.41 -1.95 11.83
N MET A 247 -14.18 -2.62 10.98
CA MET A 247 -14.30 -2.24 9.57
C MET A 247 -15.03 -0.90 9.43
N ARG A 248 -14.37 0.07 8.79
CA ARG A 248 -14.90 1.41 8.57
C ARG A 248 -14.21 2.08 7.40
N THR A 249 -14.84 3.11 6.86
CA THR A 249 -14.26 3.95 5.81
C THR A 249 -13.00 4.64 6.35
N ALA A 250 -11.91 4.51 5.61
CA ALA A 250 -10.66 5.24 5.85
C ALA A 250 -10.53 6.46 4.93
N ALA A 251 -10.83 6.28 3.64
CA ALA A 251 -10.73 7.32 2.64
C ALA A 251 -11.75 7.13 1.52
N VAL A 252 -12.08 8.24 0.85
CA VAL A 252 -12.86 8.26 -0.38
C VAL A 252 -12.12 9.11 -1.40
N LEU A 253 -11.88 8.54 -2.57
CA LEU A 253 -11.26 9.19 -3.72
C LEU A 253 -12.30 9.27 -4.85
N THR A 254 -12.41 10.42 -5.51
CA THR A 254 -13.31 10.61 -6.65
C THR A 254 -12.52 11.19 -7.83
N GLY A 255 -12.59 10.54 -8.98
CA GLY A 255 -11.99 11.00 -10.24
C GLY A 255 -12.85 12.06 -10.93
N ARG A 256 -12.35 12.67 -12.00
CA ARG A 256 -13.07 13.65 -12.82
C ARG A 256 -14.31 13.05 -13.50
N SER A 257 -14.27 11.76 -13.81
CA SER A 257 -15.41 11.03 -14.39
C SER A 257 -16.57 10.86 -13.41
N GLY A 258 -16.39 11.19 -12.12
CA GLY A 258 -17.33 10.88 -11.04
C GLY A 258 -17.16 9.49 -10.45
N ARG A 259 -16.32 8.63 -11.05
CA ARG A 259 -15.99 7.31 -10.49
C ARG A 259 -15.38 7.48 -9.11
N THR A 260 -15.82 6.68 -8.15
CA THR A 260 -15.35 6.75 -6.77
C THR A 260 -14.69 5.46 -6.33
N LEU A 261 -13.69 5.59 -5.45
CA LEU A 261 -13.11 4.50 -4.67
C LEU A 261 -13.31 4.82 -3.19
N THR A 262 -14.07 3.98 -2.49
CA THR A 262 -14.14 3.99 -1.03
C THR A 262 -13.22 2.90 -0.50
N VAL A 263 -12.26 3.28 0.35
CA VAL A 263 -11.37 2.36 1.06
C VAL A 263 -11.89 2.15 2.48
N GLU A 264 -12.24 0.91 2.80
CA GLU A 264 -12.64 0.49 4.15
C GLU A 264 -11.57 -0.42 4.74
N THR A 265 -11.38 -0.36 6.07
CA THR A 265 -10.36 -1.18 6.75
C THR A 265 -10.65 -1.35 8.24
N ASP A 266 -10.08 -2.40 8.83
CA ASP A 266 -9.97 -2.59 10.28
C ASP A 266 -8.64 -2.05 10.84
N GLN A 267 -7.72 -1.60 9.97
CA GLN A 267 -6.40 -1.08 10.36
C GLN A 267 -6.51 0.28 11.07
N PRO A 268 -5.56 0.60 11.98
CA PRO A 268 -5.61 1.85 12.76
C PRO A 268 -5.39 3.10 11.93
N GLY A 269 -4.79 2.98 10.74
CA GLY A 269 -4.49 4.12 9.90
C GLY A 269 -4.41 3.82 8.42
N VAL A 270 -4.25 4.88 7.65
CA VAL A 270 -4.02 4.85 6.22
C VAL A 270 -2.87 5.79 5.87
N GLN A 271 -1.85 5.28 5.19
CA GLN A 271 -0.84 6.10 4.53
C GLN A 271 -1.42 6.61 3.23
N VAL A 272 -1.37 7.91 3.04
CA VAL A 272 -1.79 8.57 1.80
C VAL A 272 -0.54 9.08 1.09
N TYR A 273 -0.23 8.49 -0.06
CA TYR A 273 0.94 8.85 -0.84
C TYR A 273 0.57 9.21 -2.28
N THR A 274 0.87 10.43 -2.69
CA THR A 274 0.48 10.98 -4.01
C THR A 274 1.48 10.69 -5.13
N GLY A 275 2.42 9.77 -4.96
CA GLY A 275 3.35 9.39 -6.02
C GLY A 275 4.32 10.52 -6.43
N GLY A 276 4.70 11.39 -5.49
CA GLY A 276 5.55 12.56 -5.76
C GLY A 276 6.97 12.24 -6.25
N HIS A 277 7.42 10.98 -6.12
CA HIS A 277 8.73 10.52 -6.57
C HIS A 277 8.75 9.90 -7.97
N PHE A 278 7.61 9.75 -8.64
CA PHE A 278 7.61 9.31 -10.03
C PHE A 278 8.28 10.36 -10.93
N ASP A 279 9.29 9.93 -11.68
CA ASP A 279 10.20 10.80 -12.46
C ASP A 279 10.14 10.55 -13.98
N GLY A 280 9.18 9.73 -14.43
CA GLY A 280 9.05 9.35 -15.84
C GLY A 280 9.91 8.18 -16.28
N THR A 281 10.62 7.51 -15.37
CA THR A 281 11.43 6.31 -15.73
C THR A 281 10.57 5.06 -15.88
N ILE A 282 9.49 4.94 -15.10
CA ILE A 282 8.58 3.79 -15.17
C ILE A 282 7.68 3.90 -16.39
N VAL A 283 7.66 2.85 -17.22
CA VAL A 283 6.73 2.69 -18.34
C VAL A 283 5.52 1.88 -17.87
N GLY A 284 4.34 2.50 -17.96
CA GLY A 284 3.07 1.92 -17.54
C GLY A 284 2.46 0.94 -18.54
N LEU A 285 1.31 0.39 -18.18
CA LEU A 285 0.57 -0.60 -18.96
C LEU A 285 0.19 -0.08 -20.36
N SER A 286 -0.23 1.18 -20.45
CA SER A 286 -0.53 1.87 -21.71
C SER A 286 0.69 2.23 -22.57
N GLY A 287 1.91 1.95 -22.08
CA GLY A 287 3.16 2.41 -22.69
C GLY A 287 3.50 3.87 -22.34
N ARG A 288 2.68 4.57 -21.60
CA ARG A 288 2.98 5.93 -21.12
C ARG A 288 3.89 5.87 -19.90
N ARG A 289 4.66 6.95 -19.69
CA ARG A 289 5.56 7.08 -18.55
C ARG A 289 4.86 7.76 -17.38
N TYR A 290 5.08 7.23 -16.17
CA TYR A 290 4.50 7.82 -14.96
C TYR A 290 5.35 8.99 -14.47
N GLY A 291 4.82 10.18 -14.57
CA GLY A 291 5.37 11.38 -13.94
C GLY A 291 4.87 11.56 -12.51
N ALA A 292 5.35 12.59 -11.83
CA ALA A 292 4.91 12.91 -10.49
C ALA A 292 3.38 12.98 -10.39
N ARG A 293 2.84 12.36 -9.35
CA ARG A 293 1.40 12.28 -9.07
C ARG A 293 0.56 11.53 -10.12
N ALA A 294 1.18 10.61 -10.88
CA ALA A 294 0.44 9.78 -11.84
C ALA A 294 -0.63 8.89 -11.17
N GLY A 295 -0.50 8.60 -9.88
CA GLY A 295 -1.45 7.85 -9.07
C GLY A 295 -1.28 8.14 -7.59
N ILE A 296 -2.27 7.76 -6.80
CA ILE A 296 -2.30 7.89 -5.34
C ILE A 296 -2.37 6.50 -4.69
N ALA A 297 -1.51 6.23 -3.72
CA ALA A 297 -1.59 5.04 -2.88
C ALA A 297 -2.35 5.37 -1.58
N LEU A 298 -3.27 4.46 -1.21
CA LEU A 298 -4.08 4.51 0.01
C LEU A 298 -3.83 3.22 0.79
N GLU A 299 -2.71 3.21 1.52
CA GLU A 299 -2.17 2.01 2.17
C GLU A 299 -2.71 1.89 3.60
N THR A 300 -3.68 1.02 3.80
CA THR A 300 -4.22 0.74 5.13
C THR A 300 -3.25 -0.14 5.91
N GLN A 301 -2.79 0.34 7.07
CA GLN A 301 -1.68 -0.27 7.79
C GLN A 301 -1.61 0.18 9.26
N GLY A 302 -0.71 -0.48 10.01
CA GLY A 302 -0.24 0.00 11.31
C GLY A 302 0.64 1.25 11.19
N PHE A 303 1.03 1.80 12.32
CA PHE A 303 1.82 3.05 12.35
C PHE A 303 3.24 2.83 11.83
N PRO A 304 3.77 3.77 11.01
CA PRO A 304 5.19 3.82 10.70
C PRO A 304 6.03 3.92 11.97
N ASP A 305 7.19 3.24 11.99
CA ASP A 305 8.14 3.24 13.10
C ASP A 305 7.58 2.83 14.48
N ALA A 306 6.42 2.14 14.51
CA ALA A 306 5.80 1.73 15.78
C ALA A 306 6.70 0.87 16.68
N PRO A 307 7.61 0.00 16.18
CA PRO A 307 8.53 -0.73 17.03
C PRO A 307 9.44 0.16 17.91
N ASN A 308 9.71 1.39 17.47
CA ASN A 308 10.49 2.38 18.17
C ASN A 308 9.65 3.42 18.94
N ARG A 309 8.31 3.28 18.91
CA ARG A 309 7.35 4.25 19.44
C ARG A 309 6.42 3.59 20.47
N PRO A 310 6.83 3.43 21.74
CA PRO A 310 6.08 2.67 22.73
C PRO A 310 4.70 3.28 23.08
N ASN A 311 4.45 4.52 22.68
CA ASN A 311 3.16 5.20 22.83
C ASN A 311 2.17 4.91 21.68
N LEU A 312 2.60 4.20 20.63
CA LEU A 312 1.76 3.77 19.53
C LEU A 312 1.27 2.32 19.74
N PRO A 313 0.19 1.90 19.07
CA PRO A 313 -0.26 0.52 19.10
C PRO A 313 0.86 -0.46 18.69
N SER A 314 1.01 -1.54 19.44
CA SER A 314 2.02 -2.56 19.19
C SER A 314 1.78 -3.27 17.85
N THR A 315 2.88 -3.49 17.12
CA THR A 315 2.92 -4.33 15.90
C THR A 315 3.63 -5.67 16.15
N VAL A 316 3.88 -6.02 17.41
CA VAL A 316 4.50 -7.29 17.79
C VAL A 316 3.52 -8.44 17.59
N LEU A 317 4.00 -9.48 16.91
CA LEU A 317 3.32 -10.77 16.77
C LEU A 317 4.11 -11.83 17.54
N ARG A 318 3.43 -12.64 18.36
CA ARG A 318 4.03 -13.68 19.18
C ARG A 318 3.60 -15.07 18.73
N PRO A 319 4.40 -16.12 19.02
CA PRO A 319 3.99 -17.50 18.78
C PRO A 319 2.62 -17.82 19.39
N GLY A 320 1.76 -18.46 18.61
CA GLY A 320 0.38 -18.78 19.00
C GLY A 320 -0.63 -17.67 18.69
N GLU A 321 -0.18 -16.45 18.36
CA GLU A 321 -1.05 -15.37 17.89
C GLU A 321 -1.17 -15.42 16.35
N VAL A 322 -2.25 -14.82 15.83
CA VAL A 322 -2.47 -14.66 14.41
C VAL A 322 -2.69 -13.18 14.12
N PHE A 323 -1.79 -12.59 13.35
CA PHE A 323 -2.04 -11.28 12.74
C PHE A 323 -3.17 -11.40 11.73
N ARG A 324 -4.11 -10.46 11.75
CA ARG A 324 -5.19 -10.34 10.77
C ARG A 324 -5.40 -8.89 10.42
N SER A 325 -5.62 -8.63 9.14
CA SER A 325 -6.10 -7.34 8.67
C SER A 325 -6.96 -7.50 7.43
N THR A 326 -7.89 -6.59 7.26
CA THR A 326 -8.79 -6.55 6.12
C THR A 326 -8.85 -5.15 5.53
N THR A 327 -8.80 -5.09 4.20
CA THR A 327 -9.08 -3.90 3.41
C THR A 327 -10.12 -4.21 2.36
N VAL A 328 -11.06 -3.31 2.14
CA VAL A 328 -12.05 -3.43 1.05
C VAL A 328 -12.00 -2.16 0.21
N TRP A 329 -11.85 -2.33 -1.08
CA TRP A 329 -12.00 -1.30 -2.10
C TRP A 329 -13.40 -1.43 -2.70
N ARG A 330 -14.20 -0.35 -2.62
CA ARG A 330 -15.51 -0.26 -3.27
C ARG A 330 -15.44 0.77 -4.37
N LEU A 331 -15.74 0.33 -5.57
CA LEU A 331 -15.78 1.14 -6.78
C LEU A 331 -17.24 1.41 -7.16
N SER A 332 -17.56 2.65 -7.48
CA SER A 332 -18.89 3.10 -7.95
C SER A 332 -18.75 4.30 -8.87
#